data_f530a0498301f022e7908449f87bf392
#
_entry.id   f530a0498301f022e7908449f87bf392
#
_cell.length_a   1.000
_cell.length_b   1.000
_cell.length_c   1.000
_cell.angle_alpha   90.00
_cell.angle_beta   90.00
_cell.angle_gamma   90.00
#
_symmetry.space_group_name_H-M   'P 1'
#
loop_
_entity.id
_entity.type
_entity.pdbx_description
1 polymer ?
#
loop_
_entity_poly.entity_id
_entity_poly.type
_entity_poly.pdbx_seq_one_letter_code
_entity_poly.pdbx_strand_id
1 'polypeptide(L)'
;FPYKAVIEHHGFDTDLYYNNMRTIIEWLRTMRKSDYQMRHARSIQLFFKKRKDLEYVANNYSRWVSQIHEPFNKKHYEHLMDTKDCITRNKLFWNKYKYKITFSCHTDLSKIVNWFGQFFTEKDSDRYRYGASLHRMIKEKDQWKSYWYNPVLYLANQDDVMLCKLALDNHIMKIETAITFDEFKGVKNG
;
A
#
# COMPACT_ATOMS: atom_id res chain seq x y z
N PHE A 1 -9.95 -4.23 5.47
CA PHE A 1 -10.51 -5.39 4.72
C PHE A 1 -9.45 -6.48 4.63
N PRO A 2 -9.59 -7.56 5.40
CA PRO A 2 -8.56 -8.60 5.51
C PRO A 2 -8.52 -9.59 4.33
N TYR A 3 -9.58 -9.66 3.55
CA TYR A 3 -9.70 -10.59 2.42
C TYR A 3 -9.68 -9.83 1.11
N LYS A 4 -8.86 -10.31 0.15
CA LYS A 4 -8.69 -9.64 -1.15
C LYS A 4 -8.68 -10.66 -2.28
N ALA A 5 -9.44 -10.38 -3.33
CA ALA A 5 -9.30 -11.02 -4.64
C ALA A 5 -8.76 -10.03 -5.68
N VAL A 6 -7.89 -10.48 -6.55
CA VAL A 6 -7.41 -9.73 -7.71
C VAL A 6 -7.98 -10.38 -8.96
N ILE A 7 -8.68 -9.58 -9.76
CA ILE A 7 -9.32 -10.02 -11.02
C ILE A 7 -8.55 -9.37 -12.18
N GLU A 8 -8.08 -10.19 -13.08
CA GLU A 8 -7.31 -9.77 -14.24
C GLU A 8 -7.98 -10.19 -15.55
N HIS A 9 -7.83 -9.34 -16.56
CA HIS A 9 -8.27 -9.64 -17.91
C HIS A 9 -7.15 -10.37 -18.66
N HIS A 10 -7.38 -11.60 -19.04
CA HIS A 10 -6.42 -12.43 -19.76
C HIS A 10 -6.61 -12.44 -21.29
N GLY A 11 -7.01 -11.33 -21.87
CA GLY A 11 -6.83 -10.98 -23.29
C GLY A 11 -7.68 -11.70 -24.35
N PHE A 12 -8.37 -12.83 -24.07
CA PHE A 12 -8.96 -13.67 -25.12
C PHE A 12 -10.47 -13.59 -25.28
N ASP A 13 -11.19 -13.02 -24.31
CA ASP A 13 -12.65 -12.93 -24.37
C ASP A 13 -13.14 -11.70 -23.60
N THR A 14 -13.16 -10.59 -24.30
CA THR A 14 -13.55 -9.30 -23.74
C THR A 14 -15.01 -9.28 -23.32
N ASP A 15 -15.91 -9.87 -24.11
CA ASP A 15 -17.36 -9.83 -23.86
C ASP A 15 -17.70 -10.66 -22.61
N LEU A 16 -17.12 -11.84 -22.50
CA LEU A 16 -17.29 -12.70 -21.32
C LEU A 16 -16.73 -12.04 -20.06
N TYR A 17 -15.58 -11.36 -20.18
CA TYR A 17 -15.00 -10.59 -19.06
C TYR A 17 -15.96 -9.46 -18.61
N TYR A 18 -16.46 -8.65 -19.53
CA TYR A 18 -17.37 -7.55 -19.18
C TYR A 18 -18.70 -8.07 -18.61
N ASN A 19 -19.24 -9.17 -19.12
CA ASN A 19 -20.45 -9.78 -18.59
C ASN A 19 -20.23 -10.28 -17.16
N ASN A 20 -19.13 -10.96 -16.89
CA ASN A 20 -18.80 -11.43 -15.53
C ASN A 20 -18.55 -10.24 -14.59
N MET A 21 -17.87 -9.18 -15.05
CA MET A 21 -17.67 -7.99 -14.25
C MET A 21 -18.99 -7.30 -13.92
N ARG A 22 -19.92 -7.24 -14.86
CA ARG A 22 -21.28 -6.73 -14.62
C ARG A 22 -21.98 -7.53 -13.53
N THR A 23 -21.94 -8.86 -13.61
CA THR A 23 -22.55 -9.73 -12.62
C THR A 23 -21.91 -9.57 -11.23
N ILE A 24 -20.58 -9.44 -11.14
CA ILE A 24 -19.88 -9.14 -9.89
C ILE A 24 -20.34 -7.79 -9.33
N ILE A 25 -20.45 -6.76 -10.15
CA ILE A 25 -20.88 -5.43 -9.72
C ILE A 25 -22.33 -5.47 -9.23
N GLU A 26 -23.22 -6.17 -9.92
CA GLU A 26 -24.61 -6.37 -9.51
C GLU A 26 -24.68 -7.08 -8.15
N TRP A 27 -23.90 -8.13 -7.96
CA TRP A 27 -23.81 -8.81 -6.67
C TRP A 27 -23.23 -7.88 -5.57
N LEU A 28 -22.17 -7.13 -5.82
CA LEU A 28 -21.62 -6.17 -4.86
C LEU A 28 -22.65 -5.10 -4.45
N ARG A 29 -23.56 -4.71 -5.35
CA ARG A 29 -24.65 -3.76 -5.04
C ARG A 29 -25.64 -4.31 -4.03
N THR A 30 -25.76 -5.63 -3.87
CA THR A 30 -26.61 -6.26 -2.84
C THR A 30 -25.97 -6.25 -1.46
N MET A 31 -24.66 -5.97 -1.37
CA MET A 31 -23.91 -5.91 -0.13
C MET A 31 -23.97 -4.50 0.50
N ARG A 32 -23.74 -4.43 1.81
CA ARG A 32 -23.53 -3.14 2.48
C ARG A 32 -22.19 -2.55 1.99
N LYS A 33 -22.19 -1.26 1.64
CA LYS A 33 -20.98 -0.54 1.21
C LYS A 33 -19.82 -0.60 2.21
N SER A 34 -20.14 -0.80 3.50
CA SER A 34 -19.15 -0.98 4.57
C SER A 34 -18.47 -2.35 4.56
N ASP A 35 -18.98 -3.35 3.85
CA ASP A 35 -18.51 -4.74 3.91
C ASP A 35 -17.53 -5.08 2.77
N TYR A 36 -17.44 -4.23 1.77
CA TYR A 36 -16.49 -4.39 0.66
C TYR A 36 -15.87 -3.06 0.22
N GLN A 37 -14.76 -3.15 -0.48
CA GLN A 37 -14.14 -2.05 -1.24
C GLN A 37 -13.69 -2.59 -2.59
N MET A 38 -13.90 -1.80 -3.64
CA MET A 38 -13.37 -2.09 -4.98
C MET A 38 -12.38 -1.02 -5.37
N ARG A 39 -11.23 -1.43 -5.91
CA ARG A 39 -10.24 -0.55 -6.53
C ARG A 39 -9.99 -1.02 -7.96
N HIS A 40 -9.97 -0.08 -8.86
CA HIS A 40 -9.61 -0.32 -10.26
C HIS A 40 -8.29 0.38 -10.57
N ALA A 41 -7.32 -0.40 -11.04
CA ALA A 41 -6.04 0.08 -11.53
C ALA A 41 -5.71 -0.69 -12.82
N ARG A 42 -4.57 -1.39 -12.89
CA ARG A 42 -4.27 -2.35 -13.97
C ARG A 42 -5.10 -3.63 -13.87
N SER A 43 -5.55 -3.94 -12.67
CA SER A 43 -6.45 -5.05 -12.33
C SER A 43 -7.57 -4.54 -11.44
N ILE A 44 -8.65 -5.29 -11.33
CA ILE A 44 -9.72 -5.02 -10.37
C ILE A 44 -9.38 -5.73 -9.08
N GLN A 45 -9.35 -4.99 -7.99
CA GLN A 45 -9.06 -5.50 -6.66
C GLN A 45 -10.32 -5.38 -5.80
N LEU A 46 -10.82 -6.51 -5.33
CA LEU A 46 -11.97 -6.61 -4.44
C LEU A 46 -11.47 -6.92 -3.03
N PHE A 47 -11.91 -6.14 -2.07
CA PHE A 47 -11.57 -6.30 -0.67
C PHE A 47 -12.83 -6.56 0.13
N PHE A 48 -12.81 -7.56 1.02
CA PHE A 48 -13.97 -7.99 1.81
C PHE A 48 -13.65 -8.02 3.31
N LYS A 49 -14.67 -7.79 4.14
CA LYS A 49 -14.59 -8.01 5.59
C LYS A 49 -14.76 -9.48 5.96
N LYS A 50 -15.53 -10.25 5.19
CA LYS A 50 -15.90 -11.63 5.50
C LYS A 50 -15.27 -12.58 4.50
N ARG A 51 -14.78 -13.71 5.00
CA ARG A 51 -14.18 -14.76 4.19
C ARG A 51 -15.16 -15.36 3.16
N LYS A 52 -16.40 -15.57 3.55
CA LYS A 52 -17.45 -16.11 2.66
C LYS A 52 -17.64 -15.30 1.38
N ASP A 53 -17.43 -13.98 1.44
CA ASP A 53 -17.60 -13.09 0.30
C ASP A 53 -16.41 -13.24 -0.68
N LEU A 54 -15.19 -13.46 -0.14
CA LEU A 54 -14.03 -13.84 -0.95
C LEU A 54 -14.23 -15.21 -1.61
N GLU A 55 -14.71 -16.21 -0.84
CA GLU A 55 -14.99 -17.57 -1.33
C GLU A 55 -16.03 -17.56 -2.44
N TYR A 56 -17.07 -16.72 -2.32
CA TYR A 56 -18.05 -16.55 -3.39
C TYR A 56 -17.40 -16.10 -4.70
N VAL A 57 -16.55 -15.09 -4.67
CA VAL A 57 -15.84 -14.60 -5.86
C VAL A 57 -14.86 -15.65 -6.39
N ALA A 58 -14.10 -16.28 -5.51
CA ALA A 58 -13.13 -17.29 -5.90
C ALA A 58 -13.79 -18.52 -6.59
N ASN A 59 -14.95 -18.95 -6.11
CA ASN A 59 -15.65 -20.12 -6.64
C ASN A 59 -16.41 -19.80 -7.94
N ASN A 60 -17.09 -18.65 -8.01
CA ASN A 60 -17.94 -18.34 -9.16
C ASN A 60 -17.17 -17.69 -10.32
N TYR A 61 -16.00 -17.11 -10.04
CA TYR A 61 -15.19 -16.37 -11.03
C TYR A 61 -13.73 -16.83 -11.08
N SER A 62 -13.47 -18.09 -10.73
CA SER A 62 -12.12 -18.67 -10.60
C SER A 62 -11.22 -18.43 -11.82
N ARG A 63 -11.80 -18.46 -13.04
CA ARG A 63 -11.09 -18.20 -14.30
C ARG A 63 -10.44 -16.80 -14.37
N TRP A 64 -11.03 -15.82 -13.67
CA TRP A 64 -10.62 -14.43 -13.71
C TRP A 64 -9.85 -13.99 -12.46
N VAL A 65 -9.90 -14.79 -11.41
CA VAL A 65 -9.19 -14.53 -10.15
C VAL A 65 -7.75 -14.98 -10.30
N SER A 66 -6.84 -14.02 -10.41
CA SER A 66 -5.40 -14.28 -10.52
C SER A 66 -4.73 -14.46 -9.17
N GLN A 67 -5.22 -13.81 -8.12
CA GLN A 67 -4.66 -13.86 -6.79
C GLN A 67 -5.72 -13.78 -5.71
N ILE A 68 -5.52 -14.53 -4.63
CA ILE A 68 -6.32 -14.50 -3.41
C ILE A 68 -5.39 -14.19 -2.24
N HIS A 69 -5.79 -13.24 -1.40
CA HIS A 69 -5.07 -12.89 -0.18
C HIS A 69 -6.00 -13.08 1.00
N GLU A 70 -5.57 -13.89 1.96
CA GLU A 70 -6.28 -14.17 3.21
C GLU A 70 -5.34 -13.96 4.41
N PRO A 71 -5.90 -13.61 5.58
CA PRO A 71 -5.13 -13.67 6.82
C PRO A 71 -4.74 -15.12 7.10
N PHE A 72 -3.49 -15.38 7.43
CA PHE A 72 -3.03 -16.74 7.70
C PHE A 72 -3.24 -17.20 9.16
N ASN A 73 -3.57 -16.28 10.08
CA ASN A 73 -3.98 -16.59 11.44
C ASN A 73 -4.83 -15.47 12.05
N LYS A 74 -5.36 -15.70 13.26
CA LYS A 74 -6.20 -14.75 13.98
C LYS A 74 -5.49 -13.44 14.28
N LYS A 75 -4.23 -13.48 14.71
CA LYS A 75 -3.42 -12.29 15.01
C LYS A 75 -3.23 -11.40 13.76
N HIS A 76 -2.97 -12.01 12.61
CA HIS A 76 -2.89 -11.29 11.34
C HIS A 76 -4.24 -10.66 10.96
N TYR A 77 -5.34 -11.41 11.15
CA TYR A 77 -6.70 -10.89 10.90
C TYR A 77 -7.00 -9.66 11.77
N GLU A 78 -6.79 -9.76 13.09
CA GLU A 78 -7.01 -8.67 14.03
C GLU A 78 -6.19 -7.44 13.64
N HIS A 79 -4.91 -7.64 13.31
CA HIS A 79 -4.04 -6.58 12.87
C HIS A 79 -4.55 -5.87 11.59
N LEU A 80 -5.00 -6.63 10.58
CA LEU A 80 -5.55 -6.06 9.35
C LEU A 80 -6.87 -5.30 9.57
N MET A 81 -7.61 -5.64 10.63
CA MET A 81 -8.85 -4.94 11.00
C MET A 81 -8.59 -3.65 11.78
N ASP A 82 -7.59 -3.66 12.67
CA ASP A 82 -7.33 -2.56 13.61
C ASP A 82 -6.45 -1.46 13.03
N THR A 83 -5.58 -1.78 12.07
CA THR A 83 -4.55 -0.85 11.59
C THR A 83 -4.76 -0.44 10.14
N LYS A 84 -5.21 0.81 9.93
CA LYS A 84 -5.42 1.38 8.58
C LYS A 84 -4.11 1.59 7.79
N ASP A 85 -2.99 1.78 8.48
CA ASP A 85 -1.73 2.22 7.90
C ASP A 85 -0.62 1.15 7.95
N CYS A 86 -0.97 -0.10 8.29
CA CYS A 86 -0.04 -1.21 8.26
C CYS A 86 -0.22 -2.06 6.99
N ILE A 87 0.90 -2.41 6.39
CA ILE A 87 0.94 -3.26 5.20
C ILE A 87 1.69 -4.54 5.53
N THR A 88 1.00 -5.68 5.39
CA THR A 88 1.65 -6.98 5.54
C THR A 88 2.45 -7.31 4.28
N ARG A 89 3.69 -7.71 4.44
CA ARG A 89 4.63 -7.99 3.36
C ARG A 89 5.50 -9.21 3.67
N ASN A 90 6.03 -9.84 2.63
CA ASN A 90 7.05 -10.90 2.81
C ASN A 90 8.36 -10.34 3.37
N LYS A 91 8.69 -9.10 3.03
CA LYS A 91 9.92 -8.42 3.43
C LYS A 91 9.64 -6.94 3.70
N LEU A 92 10.46 -6.31 4.50
CA LEU A 92 10.46 -4.87 4.68
C LEU A 92 10.61 -4.13 3.34
N PHE A 93 10.28 -2.85 3.28
CA PHE A 93 10.55 -2.04 2.10
C PHE A 93 12.07 -2.05 1.80
N TRP A 94 12.42 -2.40 0.60
CA TRP A 94 13.83 -2.55 0.18
C TRP A 94 14.64 -3.52 1.09
N ASN A 95 13.98 -4.51 1.69
CA ASN A 95 14.52 -5.47 2.66
C ASN A 95 15.07 -4.83 3.96
N LYS A 96 14.82 -3.54 4.21
CA LYS A 96 15.48 -2.79 5.28
C LYS A 96 14.56 -1.83 6.02
N TYR A 97 13.72 -1.09 5.32
CA TYR A 97 12.95 0.01 5.90
C TYR A 97 11.59 -0.44 6.35
N LYS A 98 11.23 -0.11 7.59
CA LYS A 98 9.93 -0.47 8.19
C LYS A 98 8.82 0.48 7.79
N TYR A 99 9.14 1.74 7.53
CA TYR A 99 8.18 2.81 7.30
C TYR A 99 8.30 3.38 5.90
N LYS A 100 7.14 3.71 5.33
CA LYS A 100 7.03 4.43 4.06
C LYS A 100 6.16 5.64 4.26
N ILE A 101 6.70 6.82 4.05
CA ILE A 101 5.99 8.09 4.09
C ILE A 101 5.73 8.54 2.65
N THR A 102 4.46 8.85 2.36
CA THR A 102 4.05 9.42 1.08
C THR A 102 3.66 10.87 1.31
N PHE A 103 4.30 11.78 0.61
CA PHE A 103 4.00 13.21 0.64
C PHE A 103 2.97 13.57 -0.43
N SER A 104 2.25 14.68 -0.23
CA SER A 104 1.37 15.23 -1.24
C SER A 104 2.18 15.72 -2.45
N CYS A 105 1.67 15.51 -3.65
CA CYS A 105 2.26 16.06 -4.87
C CYS A 105 2.19 17.60 -4.93
N HIS A 106 1.31 18.22 -4.14
CA HIS A 106 1.19 19.68 -4.01
C HIS A 106 2.07 20.27 -2.92
N THR A 107 3.00 19.49 -2.38
CA THR A 107 3.87 19.91 -1.29
C THR A 107 4.92 20.90 -1.78
N ASP A 108 5.19 21.93 -0.99
CA ASP A 108 6.37 22.80 -1.18
C ASP A 108 7.65 21.99 -0.93
N LEU A 109 8.27 21.58 -2.02
CA LEU A 109 9.46 20.72 -2.00
C LEU A 109 10.65 21.40 -1.32
N SER A 110 10.72 22.73 -1.32
CA SER A 110 11.83 23.46 -0.67
C SER A 110 11.90 23.16 0.82
N LYS A 111 10.75 23.04 1.49
CA LYS A 111 10.67 22.68 2.91
C LYS A 111 11.14 21.25 3.16
N ILE A 112 10.72 20.32 2.30
CA ILE A 112 11.15 18.93 2.40
C ILE A 112 12.65 18.81 2.18
N VAL A 113 13.18 19.42 1.12
CA VAL A 113 14.61 19.37 0.77
C VAL A 113 15.47 19.99 1.89
N ASN A 114 15.05 21.15 2.41
CA ASN A 114 15.76 21.83 3.51
C ASN A 114 15.75 20.97 4.78
N TRP A 115 14.61 20.37 5.11
CA TRP A 115 14.51 19.48 6.27
C TRP A 115 15.42 18.28 6.13
N PHE A 116 15.43 17.61 4.96
CA PHE A 116 16.32 16.48 4.71
C PHE A 116 17.78 16.83 4.82
N GLY A 117 18.20 17.97 4.28
CA GLY A 117 19.58 18.43 4.38
C GLY A 117 20.04 18.68 5.81
N GLN A 118 19.12 18.94 6.73
CA GLN A 118 19.43 19.13 8.15
C GLN A 118 19.55 17.81 8.94
N PHE A 119 18.74 16.81 8.60
CA PHE A 119 18.59 15.61 9.41
C PHE A 119 19.20 14.33 8.81
N PHE A 120 19.43 14.31 7.50
CA PHE A 120 19.97 13.14 6.82
C PHE A 120 21.17 13.52 5.94
N THR A 121 22.27 12.84 6.17
CA THR A 121 23.48 12.94 5.36
C THR A 121 23.58 11.74 4.42
N GLU A 122 24.42 11.80 3.37
CA GLU A 122 24.65 10.65 2.48
C GLU A 122 25.14 9.39 3.20
N LYS A 123 25.75 9.57 4.39
CA LYS A 123 26.23 8.46 5.25
C LYS A 123 25.09 7.71 5.98
N ASP A 124 23.90 8.31 6.05
CA ASP A 124 22.74 7.75 6.78
C ASP A 124 21.90 6.78 5.93
N SER A 125 22.50 6.14 4.92
CA SER A 125 21.81 5.18 4.03
C SER A 125 21.17 4.00 4.78
N ASP A 126 21.54 3.79 6.03
CA ASP A 126 20.95 2.79 6.90
C ASP A 126 19.63 3.25 7.54
N ARG A 127 19.44 4.54 7.69
CA ARG A 127 18.26 5.14 8.33
C ARG A 127 17.16 5.48 7.34
N TYR A 128 17.52 5.87 6.10
CA TYR A 128 16.55 6.35 5.14
C TYR A 128 16.87 5.97 3.68
N ARG A 129 15.85 6.06 2.84
CA ARG A 129 15.96 5.96 1.37
C ARG A 129 14.89 6.81 0.71
N TYR A 130 15.28 7.57 -0.28
CA TYR A 130 14.33 8.27 -1.15
C TYR A 130 13.72 7.32 -2.18
N GLY A 131 12.40 7.42 -2.41
CA GLY A 131 11.79 6.86 -3.61
C GLY A 131 12.28 7.60 -4.86
N ALA A 132 12.16 6.95 -6.01
CA ALA A 132 12.70 7.48 -7.27
C ALA A 132 12.19 8.90 -7.60
N SER A 133 10.91 9.20 -7.33
CA SER A 133 10.32 10.52 -7.53
C SER A 133 10.97 11.57 -6.63
N LEU A 134 11.05 11.30 -5.32
CA LEU A 134 11.64 12.22 -4.34
C LEU A 134 13.14 12.43 -4.62
N HIS A 135 13.86 11.37 -4.99
CA HIS A 135 15.28 11.46 -5.32
C HIS A 135 15.54 12.38 -6.54
N ARG A 136 14.73 12.27 -7.59
CA ARG A 136 14.84 13.16 -8.75
C ARG A 136 14.54 14.61 -8.39
N MET A 137 13.49 14.83 -7.60
CA MET A 137 13.12 16.17 -7.16
C MET A 137 14.24 16.85 -6.37
N ILE A 138 14.90 16.12 -5.48
CA ILE A 138 16.02 16.64 -4.69
C ILE A 138 17.24 16.94 -5.57
N LYS A 139 17.60 16.01 -6.50
CA LYS A 139 18.77 16.15 -7.38
C LYS A 139 18.57 17.15 -8.51
N GLU A 140 17.44 17.07 -9.19
CA GLU A 140 17.20 17.80 -10.45
C GLU A 140 16.52 19.15 -10.21
N LYS A 141 16.10 19.43 -8.96
CA LYS A 141 15.25 20.60 -8.58
C LYS A 141 14.02 20.74 -9.50
N ASP A 142 13.60 19.64 -10.09
CA ASP A 142 12.56 19.59 -11.10
C ASP A 142 11.18 19.46 -10.44
N GLN A 143 10.55 20.62 -10.20
CA GLN A 143 9.22 20.69 -9.58
C GLN A 143 8.11 20.13 -10.48
N TRP A 144 8.28 20.13 -11.80
CA TRP A 144 7.22 19.75 -12.75
C TRP A 144 6.83 18.27 -12.67
N LYS A 145 7.75 17.38 -12.36
CA LYS A 145 7.47 15.94 -12.24
C LYS A 145 6.77 15.55 -10.94
N SER A 146 6.65 16.48 -9.96
CA SER A 146 5.92 16.24 -8.71
C SER A 146 4.41 16.06 -8.92
N TYR A 147 3.83 16.70 -9.95
CA TYR A 147 2.39 16.62 -10.21
C TYR A 147 1.86 15.23 -10.59
N TRP A 148 2.74 14.33 -11.06
CA TRP A 148 2.35 13.01 -11.54
C TRP A 148 2.56 11.88 -10.52
N TYR A 149 3.47 12.06 -9.56
CA TYR A 149 3.81 11.01 -8.61
C TYR A 149 4.05 11.60 -7.22
N ASN A 150 3.31 11.09 -6.25
CA ASN A 150 3.54 11.47 -4.86
C ASN A 150 4.97 11.11 -4.42
N PRO A 151 5.72 12.05 -3.84
CA PRO A 151 7.06 11.79 -3.32
C PRO A 151 7.02 10.77 -2.19
N VAL A 152 7.99 9.88 -2.13
CA VAL A 152 8.05 8.80 -1.13
C VAL A 152 9.40 8.78 -0.43
N LEU A 153 9.35 8.65 0.90
CA LEU A 153 10.49 8.42 1.78
C LEU A 153 10.33 7.09 2.49
N TYR A 154 11.41 6.32 2.58
CA TYR A 154 11.48 5.10 3.40
C TYR A 154 12.36 5.36 4.60
N LEU A 155 11.91 4.95 5.80
CA LEU A 155 12.61 5.12 7.07
C LEU A 155 12.73 3.79 7.81
N ALA A 156 13.86 3.57 8.48
CA ALA A 156 14.10 2.38 9.27
C ALA A 156 13.49 2.51 10.67
N ASN A 157 13.60 3.68 11.30
CA ASN A 157 13.32 3.92 12.70
C ASN A 157 12.03 4.72 12.90
N GLN A 158 11.34 4.46 14.01
CA GLN A 158 10.14 5.20 14.38
C GLN A 158 10.44 6.64 14.82
N ASP A 159 11.59 6.88 15.42
CA ASP A 159 12.00 8.23 15.84
C ASP A 159 12.13 9.17 14.64
N ASP A 160 12.70 8.67 13.54
CA ASP A 160 12.79 9.43 12.28
C ASP A 160 11.41 9.72 11.68
N VAL A 161 10.43 8.81 11.85
CA VAL A 161 9.03 9.05 11.46
C VAL A 161 8.42 10.15 12.33
N MET A 162 8.67 10.15 13.63
CA MET A 162 8.16 11.19 14.54
C MET A 162 8.76 12.55 14.21
N LEU A 163 10.06 12.63 13.97
CA LEU A 163 10.73 13.87 13.54
C LEU A 163 10.15 14.38 12.22
N CYS A 164 9.93 13.49 11.25
CA CYS A 164 9.32 13.85 9.98
C CYS A 164 7.89 14.38 10.16
N LYS A 165 7.08 13.75 11.04
CA LYS A 165 5.74 14.24 11.40
C LYS A 165 5.78 15.65 12.00
N LEU A 166 6.63 15.87 12.98
CA LEU A 166 6.73 17.15 13.66
C LEU A 166 7.09 18.29 12.69
N ALA A 167 7.97 18.02 11.73
CA ALA A 167 8.45 19.03 10.79
C ALA A 167 7.55 19.21 9.55
N LEU A 168 6.91 18.15 9.08
CA LEU A 168 6.29 18.08 7.75
C LEU A 168 4.85 17.55 7.77
N ASP A 169 4.16 17.52 8.91
CA ASP A 169 2.83 16.89 9.06
C ASP A 169 1.83 17.33 7.99
N ASN A 170 1.74 18.62 7.73
CA ASN A 170 0.84 19.20 6.72
C ASN A 170 1.14 18.75 5.28
N HIS A 171 2.29 18.14 5.04
CA HIS A 171 2.74 17.65 3.74
C HIS A 171 2.65 16.13 3.61
N ILE A 172 2.42 15.44 4.72
CA ILE A 172 2.30 13.98 4.76
C ILE A 172 0.88 13.58 4.40
N MET A 173 0.76 12.84 3.30
CA MET A 173 -0.51 12.27 2.87
C MET A 173 -0.79 10.92 3.55
N LYS A 174 0.26 10.10 3.75
CA LYS A 174 0.13 8.76 4.33
C LYS A 174 1.45 8.27 4.91
N ILE A 175 1.37 7.55 6.03
CA ILE A 175 2.46 6.77 6.60
C ILE A 175 2.05 5.31 6.61
N GLU A 176 2.86 4.45 6.01
CA GLU A 176 2.64 3.01 5.93
C GLU A 176 3.73 2.28 6.71
N THR A 177 3.34 1.39 7.62
CA THR A 177 4.25 0.52 8.39
C THR A 177 4.25 -0.87 7.78
N ALA A 178 5.42 -1.36 7.36
CA ALA A 178 5.58 -2.73 6.92
C ALA A 178 5.64 -3.67 8.12
N ILE A 179 4.83 -4.73 8.10
CA ILE A 179 4.89 -5.84 9.04
C ILE A 179 5.15 -7.10 8.22
N THR A 180 6.17 -7.85 8.58
CA THR A 180 6.51 -9.06 7.85
C THR A 180 5.65 -10.24 8.29
N PHE A 181 5.45 -11.21 7.40
CA PHE A 181 4.74 -12.44 7.74
C PHE A 181 5.40 -13.19 8.90
N ASP A 182 6.72 -13.10 9.03
CA ASP A 182 7.47 -13.75 10.10
C ASP A 182 7.17 -13.14 11.48
N GLU A 183 6.91 -11.82 11.54
CA GLU A 183 6.45 -11.17 12.78
C GLU A 183 5.10 -11.74 13.27
N PHE A 184 4.22 -12.20 12.35
CA PHE A 184 2.96 -12.83 12.71
C PHE A 184 3.10 -14.32 13.04
N LYS A 185 4.05 -15.02 12.43
CA LYS A 185 4.30 -16.44 12.71
C LYS A 185 4.99 -16.67 14.05
N GLY A 186 5.46 -15.62 14.70
CA GLY A 186 6.19 -15.72 15.96
C GLY A 186 7.61 -16.26 15.80
N VAL A 187 8.13 -16.29 14.58
CA VAL A 187 9.53 -16.61 14.31
C VAL A 187 10.34 -15.40 14.78
N LYS A 188 10.95 -15.52 15.92
CA LYS A 188 11.99 -14.58 16.35
C LYS A 188 13.14 -14.73 15.37
N ASN A 189 13.36 -13.71 14.55
CA ASN A 189 14.63 -13.60 13.82
C ASN A 189 15.71 -13.42 14.89
N GLY A 190 16.44 -14.51 15.16
CA GLY A 190 17.63 -14.51 16.00
C GLY A 190 18.81 -13.87 15.25
#